data_c8d05d4df427470a565a80e15c978d0d
#
_entry.id   c8d05d4df427470a565a80e15c978d0d
#
_cell.length_a   1.000
_cell.length_b   1.000
_cell.length_c   1.000
_cell.angle_alpha   90.00
_cell.angle_beta   90.00
_cell.angle_gamma   90.00
#
_symmetry.space_group_name_H-M   'P 1'
#
loop_
_entity.id
_entity.type
_entity.pdbx_description
1 polymer ?
#
loop_
_entity_poly.entity_id
_entity_poly.type
_entity_poly.pdbx_seq_one_letter_code
_entity_poly.pdbx_strand_id
1 'polypeptide(L)'
;MKFKNFFKDNINILISCLGAFLCIFFISYFNSIDETNIWLIPPFGASLVLVMAVHDSPLAQPRNVFFGHILSASSGVLMFYLLGNSPISISLALSFAIFLMIITKTIHPPAGANPIIAILGAKTIEFVIMPVATGALFIVIFALSLIHISEPTRPLDI
;
A
#
# COMPACT_ATOMS: atom_id res chain seq x y z
N MET A 1 36.00 11.00 -5.94
CA MET A 1 34.56 11.31 -5.89
C MET A 1 33.64 10.13 -6.20
N LYS A 2 33.96 9.24 -7.15
CA LYS A 2 33.13 8.05 -7.52
C LYS A 2 32.98 6.99 -6.42
N PHE A 3 34.01 6.72 -5.63
CA PHE A 3 34.02 5.64 -4.63
C PHE A 3 33.09 5.91 -3.42
N LYS A 4 33.01 7.17 -2.99
CA LYS A 4 32.17 7.58 -1.85
C LYS A 4 30.67 7.52 -2.19
N ASN A 5 30.30 7.81 -3.43
CA ASN A 5 28.93 7.70 -3.93
C ASN A 5 28.52 6.21 -4.04
N PHE A 6 29.41 5.35 -4.55
CA PHE A 6 29.15 3.91 -4.66
C PHE A 6 28.81 3.27 -3.31
N PHE A 7 29.54 3.58 -2.23
CA PHE A 7 29.22 3.08 -0.89
C PHE A 7 27.91 3.62 -0.34
N LYS A 8 27.62 4.91 -0.55
CA LYS A 8 26.36 5.53 -0.11
C LYS A 8 25.17 4.93 -0.82
N ASP A 9 25.26 4.73 -2.13
CA ASP A 9 24.18 4.13 -2.93
C ASP A 9 23.90 2.68 -2.50
N ASN A 10 24.94 1.88 -2.24
CA ASN A 10 24.78 0.51 -1.76
C ASN A 10 24.20 0.44 -0.33
N ILE A 11 24.53 1.36 0.56
CA ILE A 11 23.95 1.43 1.90
C ILE A 11 22.46 1.76 1.81
N ASN A 12 22.05 2.69 0.96
CA ASN A 12 20.63 3.03 0.78
C ASN A 12 19.83 1.85 0.24
N ILE A 13 20.38 1.09 -0.70
CA ILE A 13 19.76 -0.14 -1.21
C ILE A 13 19.57 -1.15 -0.06
N LEU A 14 20.58 -1.38 0.75
CA LEU A 14 20.50 -2.29 1.89
C LEU A 14 19.49 -1.84 2.93
N ILE A 15 19.42 -0.54 3.23
CA ILE A 15 18.41 0.03 4.14
C ILE A 15 17.01 -0.19 3.58
N SER A 16 16.79 0.06 2.29
CA SER A 16 15.48 -0.16 1.64
C SER A 16 15.06 -1.63 1.68
N CYS A 17 15.98 -2.56 1.39
CA CYS A 17 15.72 -3.99 1.45
C CYS A 17 15.43 -4.46 2.88
N LEU A 18 16.21 -4.00 3.86
CA LEU A 18 15.99 -4.32 5.27
C LEU A 18 14.67 -3.73 5.77
N GLY A 19 14.34 -2.50 5.36
CA GLY A 19 13.08 -1.87 5.66
C GLY A 19 11.88 -2.64 5.11
N ALA A 20 11.94 -3.05 3.84
CA ALA A 20 10.91 -3.88 3.25
C ALA A 20 10.77 -5.23 3.98
N PHE A 21 11.90 -5.88 4.30
CA PHE A 21 11.90 -7.13 5.06
C PHE A 21 11.23 -6.96 6.43
N LEU A 22 11.65 -5.97 7.21
CA LEU A 22 11.10 -5.75 8.55
C LEU A 22 9.61 -5.40 8.50
N CYS A 23 9.21 -4.53 7.58
CA CYS A 23 7.81 -4.12 7.46
C CYS A 23 6.91 -5.32 7.12
N ILE A 24 7.28 -6.12 6.11
CA ILE A 24 6.48 -7.28 5.71
C ILE A 24 6.56 -8.39 6.76
N PHE A 25 7.70 -8.54 7.45
CA PHE A 25 7.87 -9.50 8.53
C PHE A 25 6.87 -9.22 9.66
N PHE A 26 6.74 -7.98 10.12
CA PHE A 26 5.77 -7.63 11.18
C PHE A 26 4.32 -7.87 10.72
N ILE A 27 3.95 -7.43 9.52
CA ILE A 27 2.60 -7.66 9.00
C ILE A 27 2.32 -9.17 8.88
N SER A 28 3.27 -9.95 8.37
CA SER A 28 3.17 -11.39 8.23
C SER A 28 3.13 -12.10 9.59
N TYR A 29 3.91 -11.61 10.56
CA TYR A 29 3.90 -12.14 11.92
C TYR A 29 2.54 -11.92 12.58
N PHE A 30 1.97 -10.72 12.50
CA PHE A 30 0.60 -10.48 12.98
C PHE A 30 -0.42 -11.36 12.28
N ASN A 31 -0.28 -11.56 10.97
CA ASN A 31 -1.14 -12.48 10.22
C ASN A 31 -1.02 -13.94 10.67
N SER A 32 0.12 -14.33 11.25
CA SER A 32 0.34 -15.70 11.72
C SER A 32 -0.20 -15.98 13.13
N ILE A 33 -0.37 -14.93 13.95
CA ILE A 33 -0.84 -15.07 15.34
C ILE A 33 -2.29 -14.62 15.53
N ASP A 34 -2.84 -13.84 14.61
CA ASP A 34 -4.24 -13.41 14.65
C ASP A 34 -5.07 -14.29 13.71
N GLU A 35 -5.76 -15.25 14.28
CA GLU A 35 -6.63 -16.18 13.54
C GLU A 35 -7.93 -15.53 13.08
N THR A 36 -8.25 -14.35 13.59
CA THR A 36 -9.53 -13.67 13.35
C THR A 36 -9.47 -12.69 12.18
N ASN A 37 -8.30 -12.09 11.91
CA ASN A 37 -8.14 -11.07 10.91
C ASN A 37 -7.04 -11.40 9.92
N ILE A 38 -7.25 -10.97 8.67
CA ILE A 38 -6.21 -10.99 7.64
C ILE A 38 -5.41 -9.69 7.79
N TRP A 39 -4.10 -9.78 8.01
CA TRP A 39 -3.20 -8.64 8.06
C TRP A 39 -2.45 -8.43 6.75
N LEU A 40 -2.10 -9.51 6.08
CA LEU A 40 -1.27 -9.51 4.87
C LEU A 40 -2.12 -9.67 3.62
N ILE A 41 -2.00 -8.70 2.72
CA ILE A 41 -2.60 -8.74 1.38
C ILE A 41 -1.55 -8.45 0.31
N PRO A 42 -1.65 -9.06 -0.89
CA PRO A 42 -0.67 -8.89 -1.96
C PRO A 42 -0.37 -7.44 -2.37
N PRO A 43 -1.34 -6.51 -2.39
CA PRO A 43 -1.08 -5.10 -2.70
C PRO A 43 -0.02 -4.44 -1.81
N PHE A 44 0.16 -4.89 -0.58
CA PHE A 44 1.16 -4.34 0.34
C PHE A 44 2.60 -4.62 -0.12
N GLY A 45 2.84 -5.78 -0.72
CA GLY A 45 4.13 -6.07 -1.32
C GLY A 45 4.49 -5.08 -2.44
N ALA A 46 3.54 -4.78 -3.32
CA ALA A 46 3.73 -3.78 -4.37
C ALA A 46 3.89 -2.37 -3.81
N SER A 47 3.14 -2.01 -2.76
CA SER A 47 3.30 -0.73 -2.06
C SER A 47 4.68 -0.58 -1.45
N LEU A 48 5.22 -1.64 -0.83
CA LEU A 48 6.56 -1.62 -0.26
C LEU A 48 7.64 -1.43 -1.33
N VAL A 49 7.53 -2.08 -2.49
CA VAL A 49 8.45 -1.81 -3.61
C VAL A 49 8.44 -0.33 -3.97
N LEU A 50 7.25 0.26 -4.12
CA LEU A 50 7.13 1.66 -4.50
C LEU A 50 7.68 2.60 -3.41
N VAL A 51 7.33 2.38 -2.16
CA VAL A 51 7.69 3.25 -1.04
C VAL A 51 9.16 3.10 -0.65
N MET A 52 9.75 1.90 -0.75
CA MET A 52 11.14 1.66 -0.36
C MET A 52 12.14 1.92 -1.50
N ALA A 53 11.76 1.64 -2.76
CA ALA A 53 12.68 1.76 -3.88
C ALA A 53 12.57 3.09 -4.65
N VAL A 54 11.39 3.72 -4.64
CA VAL A 54 11.10 4.97 -5.38
C VAL A 54 10.29 5.96 -4.55
N HIS A 55 10.71 6.15 -3.29
CA HIS A 55 10.02 6.99 -2.30
C HIS A 55 9.85 8.46 -2.74
N ASP A 56 10.67 8.95 -3.66
CA ASP A 56 10.55 10.30 -4.26
C ASP A 56 9.37 10.40 -5.25
N SER A 57 8.81 9.26 -5.66
CA SER A 57 7.68 9.26 -6.58
C SER A 57 6.45 9.92 -5.96
N PRO A 58 5.72 10.78 -6.70
CA PRO A 58 4.42 11.28 -6.25
C PRO A 58 3.45 10.13 -5.88
N LEU A 59 3.58 8.98 -6.53
CA LEU A 59 2.73 7.80 -6.30
C LEU A 59 3.06 7.05 -5.00
N ALA A 60 4.23 7.32 -4.38
CA ALA A 60 4.70 6.72 -3.14
C ALA A 60 4.38 7.57 -1.90
N GLN A 61 3.79 8.76 -2.09
CA GLN A 61 3.52 9.67 -0.98
C GLN A 61 2.51 9.08 0.02
N PRO A 62 2.65 9.38 1.32
CA PRO A 62 1.79 8.87 2.39
C PRO A 62 0.30 8.98 2.10
N ARG A 63 -0.12 10.16 1.64
CA ARG A 63 -1.51 10.43 1.25
C ARG A 63 -1.99 9.48 0.14
N ASN A 64 -1.17 9.24 -0.86
CA ASN A 64 -1.53 8.38 -2.00
C ASN A 64 -1.62 6.92 -1.56
N VAL A 65 -0.66 6.45 -0.77
CA VAL A 65 -0.67 5.09 -0.23
C VAL A 65 -1.93 4.87 0.60
N PHE A 66 -2.15 5.70 1.61
CA PHE A 66 -3.25 5.49 2.55
C PHE A 66 -4.63 5.62 1.89
N PHE A 67 -4.91 6.77 1.28
CA PHE A 67 -6.22 6.99 0.68
C PHE A 67 -6.45 6.20 -0.60
N GLY A 68 -5.41 5.95 -1.40
CA GLY A 68 -5.52 5.09 -2.57
C GLY A 68 -6.00 3.69 -2.22
N HIS A 69 -5.43 3.08 -1.18
CA HIS A 69 -5.86 1.76 -0.69
C HIS A 69 -7.30 1.77 -0.19
N ILE A 70 -7.70 2.76 0.61
CA ILE A 70 -9.06 2.85 1.16
C ILE A 70 -10.10 3.03 0.05
N LEU A 71 -9.90 4.00 -0.84
CA LEU A 71 -10.86 4.28 -1.93
C LEU A 71 -11.02 3.08 -2.86
N SER A 72 -9.91 2.44 -3.16
CA SER A 72 -9.88 1.28 -4.02
C SER A 72 -10.61 0.07 -3.40
N ALA A 73 -10.32 -0.25 -2.13
CA ALA A 73 -11.01 -1.34 -1.43
C ALA A 73 -12.50 -1.06 -1.27
N SER A 74 -12.86 0.18 -0.91
CA SER A 74 -14.27 0.60 -0.81
C SER A 74 -15.01 0.45 -2.12
N SER A 75 -14.37 0.77 -3.25
CA SER A 75 -14.93 0.56 -4.59
C SER A 75 -15.22 -0.92 -4.85
N GLY A 76 -14.31 -1.82 -4.47
CA GLY A 76 -14.51 -3.26 -4.61
C GLY A 76 -15.66 -3.78 -3.78
N VAL A 77 -15.70 -3.40 -2.49
CA VAL A 77 -16.79 -3.81 -1.57
C VAL A 77 -18.14 -3.28 -2.06
N LEU A 78 -18.20 -2.02 -2.49
CA LEU A 78 -19.43 -1.44 -3.04
C LEU A 78 -19.95 -2.19 -4.26
N MET A 79 -19.08 -2.45 -5.24
CA MET A 79 -19.48 -3.15 -6.45
C MET A 79 -19.83 -4.61 -6.20
N PHE A 80 -19.17 -5.27 -5.26
CA PHE A 80 -19.57 -6.61 -4.82
C PHE A 80 -20.96 -6.61 -4.21
N TYR A 81 -21.27 -5.64 -3.36
CA TYR A 81 -22.59 -5.52 -2.72
C TYR A 81 -23.71 -5.25 -3.75
N LEU A 82 -23.43 -4.44 -4.77
CA LEU A 82 -24.43 -4.07 -5.78
C LEU A 82 -24.62 -5.13 -6.87
N LEU A 83 -23.55 -5.79 -7.31
CA LEU A 83 -23.52 -6.60 -8.53
C LEU A 83 -22.99 -8.03 -8.31
N GLY A 84 -22.60 -8.37 -7.09
CA GLY A 84 -22.03 -9.67 -6.76
C GLY A 84 -20.66 -9.91 -7.41
N ASN A 85 -20.27 -11.19 -7.53
CA ASN A 85 -19.01 -11.61 -8.13
C ASN A 85 -19.23 -11.92 -9.62
N SER A 86 -18.81 -11.02 -10.48
CA SER A 86 -18.86 -11.17 -11.93
C SER A 86 -17.73 -10.41 -12.63
N PRO A 87 -17.39 -10.74 -13.89
CA PRO A 87 -16.38 -9.98 -14.65
C PRO A 87 -16.75 -8.49 -14.80
N ILE A 88 -18.04 -8.16 -14.94
CA ILE A 88 -18.52 -6.78 -15.02
C ILE A 88 -18.30 -6.05 -13.70
N SER A 89 -18.62 -6.68 -12.59
CA SER A 89 -18.43 -6.14 -11.24
C SER A 89 -16.97 -5.79 -10.99
N ILE A 90 -16.06 -6.71 -11.31
CA ILE A 90 -14.60 -6.51 -11.16
C ILE A 90 -14.13 -5.34 -12.02
N SER A 91 -14.58 -5.28 -13.28
CA SER A 91 -14.18 -4.22 -14.22
C SER A 91 -14.68 -2.85 -13.79
N LEU A 92 -15.94 -2.77 -13.37
CA LEU A 92 -16.54 -1.53 -12.86
C LEU A 92 -15.86 -1.08 -11.56
N ALA A 93 -15.58 -2.01 -10.64
CA ALA A 93 -14.92 -1.70 -9.38
C ALA A 93 -13.53 -1.10 -9.59
N LEU A 94 -12.72 -1.71 -10.46
CA LEU A 94 -11.39 -1.19 -10.78
C LEU A 94 -11.46 0.16 -11.48
N SER A 95 -12.35 0.32 -12.47
CA SER A 95 -12.53 1.58 -13.18
C SER A 95 -12.98 2.70 -12.25
N PHE A 96 -13.91 2.41 -11.34
CA PHE A 96 -14.39 3.35 -10.34
C PHE A 96 -13.31 3.70 -9.31
N ALA A 97 -12.50 2.74 -8.89
CA ALA A 97 -11.34 2.99 -8.03
C ALA A 97 -10.33 3.95 -8.69
N ILE A 98 -10.00 3.72 -9.96
CA ILE A 98 -9.12 4.60 -10.74
C ILE A 98 -9.73 6.01 -10.82
N PHE A 99 -11.00 6.12 -11.15
CA PHE A 99 -11.71 7.40 -11.20
C PHE A 99 -11.61 8.15 -9.86
N LEU A 100 -11.91 7.48 -8.75
CA LEU A 100 -11.82 8.08 -7.41
C LEU A 100 -10.39 8.54 -7.09
N MET A 101 -9.38 7.72 -7.36
CA MET A 101 -7.99 8.08 -7.12
C MET A 101 -7.53 9.27 -7.96
N ILE A 102 -8.01 9.41 -9.20
CA ILE A 102 -7.69 10.56 -10.06
C ILE A 102 -8.31 11.84 -9.51
N ILE A 103 -9.60 11.87 -9.21
CA ILE A 103 -10.29 13.09 -8.77
C ILE A 103 -9.83 13.55 -7.38
N THR A 104 -9.44 12.61 -6.50
CA THR A 104 -8.92 12.91 -5.17
C THR A 104 -7.43 13.19 -5.16
N LYS A 105 -6.73 13.00 -6.30
CA LYS A 105 -5.28 13.12 -6.45
C LYS A 105 -4.53 12.19 -5.49
N THR A 106 -5.01 10.95 -5.35
CA THR A 106 -4.43 9.92 -4.46
C THR A 106 -4.04 8.68 -5.25
N ILE A 107 -3.52 8.85 -6.46
CA ILE A 107 -3.14 7.74 -7.33
C ILE A 107 -2.03 6.93 -6.68
N HIS A 108 -2.33 5.65 -6.42
CA HIS A 108 -1.40 4.66 -5.89
C HIS A 108 -1.59 3.34 -6.63
N PRO A 109 -0.75 3.01 -7.62
CA PRO A 109 -0.96 1.84 -8.49
C PRO A 109 -1.14 0.51 -7.76
N PRO A 110 -0.40 0.20 -6.67
CA PRO A 110 -0.59 -1.03 -5.92
C PRO A 110 -2.02 -1.22 -5.40
N ALA A 111 -2.71 -0.14 -5.07
CA ALA A 111 -4.08 -0.17 -4.58
C ALA A 111 -5.07 -0.73 -5.62
N GLY A 112 -4.74 -0.70 -6.90
CA GLY A 112 -5.60 -1.23 -7.98
C GLY A 112 -5.93 -2.73 -7.83
N ALA A 113 -5.20 -3.48 -7.04
CA ALA A 113 -5.52 -4.89 -6.77
C ALA A 113 -6.63 -5.08 -5.72
N ASN A 114 -6.90 -4.10 -4.86
CA ASN A 114 -7.89 -4.24 -3.79
C ASN A 114 -9.31 -4.51 -4.27
N PRO A 115 -9.85 -3.87 -5.33
CA PRO A 115 -11.20 -4.16 -5.80
C PRO A 115 -11.35 -5.60 -6.26
N ILE A 116 -10.32 -6.14 -6.89
CA ILE A 116 -10.29 -7.52 -7.38
C ILE A 116 -10.35 -8.48 -6.19
N ILE A 117 -9.50 -8.25 -5.18
CA ILE A 117 -9.46 -9.05 -3.94
C ILE A 117 -10.80 -8.97 -3.20
N ALA A 118 -11.38 -7.77 -3.10
CA ALA A 118 -12.65 -7.57 -2.42
C ALA A 118 -13.79 -8.37 -3.07
N ILE A 119 -13.88 -8.37 -4.40
CA ILE A 119 -14.94 -9.07 -5.12
C ILE A 119 -14.71 -10.58 -5.10
N LEU A 120 -13.51 -11.04 -5.46
CA LEU A 120 -13.20 -12.48 -5.50
C LEU A 120 -13.30 -13.14 -4.12
N GLY A 121 -12.97 -12.39 -3.07
CA GLY A 121 -13.05 -12.86 -1.68
C GLY A 121 -14.38 -12.56 -1.00
N ALA A 122 -15.39 -12.04 -1.71
CA ALA A 122 -16.70 -11.64 -1.14
C ALA A 122 -16.55 -10.81 0.14
N LYS A 123 -15.64 -9.82 0.11
CA LYS A 123 -15.26 -9.03 1.27
C LYS A 123 -16.32 -7.99 1.63
N THR A 124 -16.43 -7.74 2.92
CA THR A 124 -17.34 -6.76 3.52
C THR A 124 -16.59 -5.48 3.90
N ILE A 125 -17.26 -4.53 4.55
CA ILE A 125 -16.66 -3.26 4.96
C ILE A 125 -15.50 -3.45 5.94
N GLU A 126 -15.50 -4.52 6.71
CA GLU A 126 -14.41 -4.88 7.62
C GLU A 126 -13.07 -5.00 6.89
N PHE A 127 -13.09 -5.51 5.65
CA PHE A 127 -11.88 -5.59 4.81
C PHE A 127 -11.25 -4.22 4.54
N VAL A 128 -12.06 -3.18 4.38
CA VAL A 128 -11.57 -1.81 4.17
C VAL A 128 -10.85 -1.30 5.41
N ILE A 129 -11.36 -1.63 6.60
CA ILE A 129 -10.76 -1.24 7.87
C ILE A 129 -9.54 -2.14 8.14
N MET A 130 -9.77 -3.45 8.12
CA MET A 130 -8.78 -4.48 8.40
C MET A 130 -8.81 -5.54 7.29
N PRO A 131 -7.76 -5.75 6.51
CA PRO A 131 -6.37 -5.26 6.66
C PRO A 131 -6.06 -3.92 5.98
N VAL A 132 -6.95 -3.38 5.11
CA VAL A 132 -6.55 -2.36 4.13
C VAL A 132 -6.11 -1.05 4.79
N ALA A 133 -6.97 -0.40 5.57
CA ALA A 133 -6.62 0.89 6.20
C ALA A 133 -5.51 0.73 7.24
N THR A 134 -5.61 -0.28 8.11
CA THR A 134 -4.62 -0.53 9.17
C THR A 134 -3.26 -0.90 8.60
N GLY A 135 -3.19 -1.78 7.60
CA GLY A 135 -1.94 -2.17 6.98
C GLY A 135 -1.32 -1.05 6.14
N ALA A 136 -2.13 -0.29 5.39
CA ALA A 136 -1.63 0.88 4.67
C ALA A 136 -1.07 1.95 5.62
N LEU A 137 -1.76 2.20 6.75
CA LEU A 137 -1.27 3.12 7.79
C LEU A 137 0.04 2.63 8.41
N PHE A 138 0.14 1.33 8.71
CA PHE A 138 1.36 0.73 9.22
C PHE A 138 2.53 0.91 8.25
N ILE A 139 2.33 0.62 6.96
CA ILE A 139 3.35 0.80 5.91
C ILE A 139 3.79 2.27 5.85
N VAL A 140 2.85 3.21 5.89
CA VAL A 140 3.16 4.66 5.85
C VAL A 140 4.00 5.07 7.06
N ILE A 141 3.58 4.73 8.27
CA ILE A 141 4.30 5.09 9.50
C ILE A 141 5.70 4.48 9.51
N PHE A 142 5.80 3.20 9.13
CA PHE A 142 7.07 2.49 9.08
C PHE A 142 8.04 3.11 8.08
N ALA A 143 7.55 3.42 6.86
CA ALA A 143 8.35 4.03 5.81
C ALA A 143 8.82 5.45 6.18
N LEU A 144 7.92 6.28 6.73
CA LEU A 144 8.30 7.63 7.20
C LEU A 144 9.34 7.57 8.30
N SER A 145 9.22 6.63 9.24
CA SER A 145 10.21 6.44 10.30
C SER A 145 11.57 6.07 9.72
N LEU A 146 11.61 5.17 8.73
CA LEU A 146 12.86 4.74 8.10
C LEU A 146 13.51 5.87 7.27
N ILE A 147 12.70 6.61 6.50
CA ILE A 147 13.18 7.74 5.69
C ILE A 147 13.72 8.85 6.59
N HIS A 148 13.05 9.15 7.70
CA HIS A 148 13.52 10.15 8.65
C HIS A 148 14.86 9.76 9.30
N ILE A 149 15.11 8.49 9.53
CA ILE A 149 16.39 7.99 10.05
C ILE A 149 17.49 8.09 8.99
N SER A 150 17.18 7.74 7.74
CA SER A 150 18.17 7.71 6.64
C SER A 150 18.42 9.09 6.01
N GLU A 151 17.41 9.98 6.00
CA GLU A 151 17.44 11.31 5.41
C GLU A 151 16.86 12.39 6.36
N PRO A 152 17.52 12.68 7.49
CA PRO A 152 16.92 13.51 8.57
C PRO A 152 16.66 14.97 8.19
N THR A 153 17.18 15.44 7.07
CA THR A 153 17.00 16.83 6.59
C THR A 153 15.89 16.99 5.55
N ARG A 154 15.23 15.87 5.17
CA ARG A 154 14.18 15.93 4.16
C ARG A 154 12.86 16.42 4.79
N PRO A 155 12.20 17.47 4.21
CA PRO A 155 10.85 17.86 4.60
C PRO A 155 9.86 16.73 4.36
N LEU A 156 8.92 16.53 5.29
CA LEU A 156 7.79 15.64 5.08
C LEU A 156 6.76 16.36 4.20
N ASP A 157 6.63 15.97 2.96
CA ASP A 157 5.54 16.39 2.09
C ASP A 157 4.28 15.62 2.50
N ILE A 158 3.51 16.22 3.41
CA ILE A 158 2.24 15.66 3.90
C ILE A 158 1.08 16.19 3.09
#